data_0d45adb774fb300f7bd3f3789903cbcf
#
_entry.id   0d45adb774fb300f7bd3f3789903cbcf
#
_cell.length_a   1.000
_cell.length_b   1.000
_cell.length_c   1.000
_cell.angle_alpha   90.00
_cell.angle_beta   90.00
_cell.angle_gamma   90.00
#
_symmetry.space_group_name_H-M   'P 1'
#
loop_
_entity.id
_entity.type
_entity.pdbx_description
1 polymer ?
#
loop_
_entity_poly.entity_id
_entity_poly.type
_entity_poly.pdbx_seq_one_letter_code
_entity_poly.pdbx_strand_id
1 'polypeptide(L)'
;MKKKVQMKKMAGVFLALAILGIGLFPPGNVYAAANQAPDADPVVVVLDPGHGGHDQGARYKWDGKTYKEKQLNLAIAKACKTELEKYAGVKVYMTRSSDRFVTLGNRVNFAKSRKADLFVAIHNNASLKKTDHGACVYYPNSGYKEEVGSEGKMAAASIQKQLVA
;
A
#
# COMPACT_ATOMS: atom_id res chain seq x y z
N MET A 1 -11.85 24.73 -20.83
CA MET A 1 -11.83 23.27 -20.99
C MET A 1 -10.86 22.69 -19.96
N LYS A 2 -11.36 22.15 -18.84
CA LYS A 2 -10.53 21.49 -17.83
C LYS A 2 -10.24 20.07 -18.31
N LYS A 3 -8.98 19.75 -18.61
CA LYS A 3 -8.54 18.38 -18.93
C LYS A 3 -8.77 17.51 -17.69
N LYS A 4 -9.71 16.54 -17.77
CA LYS A 4 -9.80 15.45 -16.83
C LYS A 4 -8.50 14.64 -16.94
N VAL A 5 -7.68 14.67 -15.88
CA VAL A 5 -6.59 13.73 -15.75
C VAL A 5 -7.21 12.37 -15.48
N GLN A 6 -7.33 11.56 -16.52
CA GLN A 6 -7.67 10.15 -16.36
C GLN A 6 -6.43 9.43 -15.86
N MET A 7 -6.38 9.18 -14.55
CA MET A 7 -5.42 8.23 -13.99
C MET A 7 -5.72 6.85 -14.54
N LYS A 8 -5.06 6.47 -15.60
CA LYS A 8 -5.20 5.16 -16.23
C LYS A 8 -4.27 4.16 -15.54
N LYS A 9 -4.85 3.43 -14.58
CA LYS A 9 -4.65 2.00 -14.27
C LYS A 9 -3.26 1.51 -13.87
N MET A 10 -3.16 1.27 -12.57
CA MET A 10 -2.41 0.21 -11.90
C MET A 10 -0.89 0.21 -12.07
N ALA A 11 -0.23 0.99 -11.25
CA ALA A 11 1.11 0.69 -10.83
C ALA A 11 1.06 -0.29 -9.64
N GLY A 12 1.69 -1.44 -9.75
CA GLY A 12 1.93 -2.30 -8.60
C GLY A 12 3.08 -1.70 -7.78
N VAL A 13 2.79 -1.13 -6.63
CA VAL A 13 3.80 -0.67 -5.68
C VAL A 13 3.92 -1.73 -4.60
N PHE A 14 5.09 -2.34 -4.48
CA PHE A 14 5.39 -3.25 -3.37
C PHE A 14 5.90 -2.40 -2.21
N LEU A 15 5.15 -2.38 -1.12
CA LEU A 15 5.44 -1.56 0.03
C LEU A 15 5.69 -2.44 1.25
N ALA A 16 6.85 -2.31 1.87
CA ALA A 16 7.04 -2.71 3.25
C ALA A 16 6.68 -1.51 4.12
N LEU A 17 5.47 -1.50 4.66
CA LEU A 17 4.97 -0.39 5.46
C LEU A 17 5.07 -0.75 6.94
N ALA A 18 5.96 -0.10 7.66
CA ALA A 18 5.87 0.03 9.10
C ALA A 18 5.21 1.38 9.40
N ILE A 19 3.89 1.40 9.61
CA ILE A 19 3.22 2.60 10.14
C ILE A 19 3.13 2.43 11.66
N LEU A 20 4.09 3.00 12.37
CA LEU A 20 4.01 3.33 13.77
C LEU A 20 4.46 4.78 13.90
N GLY A 21 3.52 5.69 13.99
CA GLY A 21 3.80 7.10 14.21
C GLY A 21 2.52 7.90 14.23
N ILE A 22 1.95 8.04 15.42
CA ILE A 22 0.99 9.10 15.72
C ILE A 22 1.76 10.41 15.55
N GLY A 23 1.38 11.22 14.60
CA GLY A 23 1.82 12.60 14.63
C GLY A 23 2.27 13.16 13.29
N LEU A 24 1.48 14.11 12.82
CA LEU A 24 1.85 15.24 11.99
C LEU A 24 2.19 14.93 10.51
N PHE A 25 1.14 14.65 9.74
CA PHE A 25 1.16 15.19 8.40
C PHE A 25 1.09 16.73 8.52
N PRO A 26 2.03 17.47 7.92
CA PRO A 26 1.84 18.90 7.82
C PRO A 26 0.56 19.14 7.01
N PRO A 27 -0.31 20.07 7.42
CA PRO A 27 -1.65 20.25 6.88
C PRO A 27 -1.70 20.79 5.44
N GLY A 28 -0.61 20.77 4.69
CA GLY A 28 -0.53 21.45 3.40
C GLY A 28 -0.86 20.61 2.16
N ASN A 29 -0.57 19.31 2.12
CA ASN A 29 -0.62 18.55 0.87
C ASN A 29 -1.66 17.41 0.84
N VAL A 30 -2.24 17.05 1.97
CA VAL A 30 -3.32 16.03 2.01
C VAL A 30 -4.70 16.69 1.86
N TYR A 31 -4.79 17.99 2.10
CA TYR A 31 -6.02 18.78 1.91
C TYR A 31 -6.44 18.92 0.45
N ALA A 32 -5.58 18.65 -0.52
CA ALA A 32 -5.98 18.67 -1.93
C ALA A 32 -6.97 17.55 -2.29
N ALA A 33 -6.93 16.42 -1.59
CA ALA A 33 -7.92 15.34 -1.77
C ALA A 33 -9.21 15.62 -0.96
N ALA A 34 -9.11 16.30 0.18
CA ALA A 34 -10.25 16.65 1.02
C ALA A 34 -11.09 17.80 0.44
N ASN A 35 -10.54 18.57 -0.50
CA ASN A 35 -11.23 19.65 -1.22
C ASN A 35 -11.62 19.24 -2.64
N GLN A 36 -11.81 17.95 -2.91
CA GLN A 36 -12.45 17.56 -4.16
C GLN A 36 -13.87 18.11 -4.19
N ALA A 37 -14.26 18.63 -5.35
CA ALA A 37 -15.63 19.05 -5.59
C ALA A 37 -16.59 17.93 -5.16
N PRO A 38 -17.76 18.23 -4.58
CA PRO A 38 -18.69 17.23 -4.04
C PRO A 38 -19.10 16.12 -5.02
N ASP A 39 -18.81 16.28 -6.31
CA ASP A 39 -19.14 15.34 -7.39
C ASP A 39 -17.90 14.59 -7.96
N ALA A 40 -16.74 14.67 -7.33
CA ALA A 40 -15.57 13.95 -7.82
C ALA A 40 -15.63 12.46 -7.40
N ASP A 41 -15.34 11.56 -8.35
CA ASP A 41 -15.21 10.13 -8.06
C ASP A 41 -14.13 9.90 -6.98
N PRO A 42 -14.39 9.04 -5.98
CA PRO A 42 -13.42 8.78 -4.92
C PRO A 42 -12.15 8.12 -5.46
N VAL A 43 -11.01 8.47 -4.88
CA VAL A 43 -9.74 7.76 -5.11
C VAL A 43 -9.85 6.37 -4.51
N VAL A 44 -9.70 5.36 -5.35
CA VAL A 44 -9.80 3.95 -4.96
C VAL A 44 -8.41 3.39 -4.67
N VAL A 45 -8.17 3.05 -3.41
CA VAL A 45 -6.94 2.40 -2.95
C VAL A 45 -7.21 0.92 -2.68
N VAL A 46 -6.39 0.03 -3.23
CA VAL A 46 -6.38 -1.39 -2.87
C VAL A 46 -5.12 -1.71 -2.09
N LEU A 47 -5.30 -2.10 -0.84
CA LEU A 47 -4.23 -2.63 0.00
C LEU A 47 -4.15 -4.14 -0.17
N ASP A 48 -2.94 -4.65 -0.38
CA ASP A 48 -2.68 -6.07 -0.56
C ASP A 48 -1.76 -6.60 0.54
N PRO A 49 -2.32 -7.11 1.65
CA PRO A 49 -1.50 -7.76 2.66
C PRO A 49 -0.88 -9.03 2.07
N GLY A 50 0.44 -9.03 1.86
CA GLY A 50 1.16 -10.15 1.28
C GLY A 50 0.97 -11.45 2.07
N HIS A 51 1.17 -12.59 1.38
CA HIS A 51 1.01 -13.93 1.96
C HIS A 51 -0.43 -14.23 2.43
N GLY A 52 -0.59 -15.25 3.30
CA GLY A 52 -1.89 -15.62 3.89
C GLY A 52 -2.19 -17.11 3.80
N GLY A 53 -3.00 -17.64 4.71
CA GLY A 53 -3.35 -19.06 4.77
C GLY A 53 -2.11 -19.95 4.96
N HIS A 54 -1.89 -20.89 4.03
CA HIS A 54 -0.72 -21.78 4.05
C HIS A 54 0.60 -21.07 3.75
N ASP A 55 0.58 -19.97 3.01
CA ASP A 55 1.76 -19.13 2.77
C ASP A 55 2.00 -18.23 3.98
N GLN A 56 3.01 -18.55 4.76
CA GLN A 56 3.33 -17.85 6.01
C GLN A 56 4.21 -16.61 5.80
N GLY A 57 4.88 -16.50 4.64
CA GLY A 57 5.95 -15.53 4.43
C GLY A 57 7.15 -15.78 5.33
N ALA A 58 7.93 -14.76 5.58
CA ALA A 58 9.05 -14.81 6.50
C ALA A 58 8.59 -15.14 7.93
N ARG A 59 9.48 -15.83 8.67
CA ARG A 59 9.22 -16.23 10.06
C ARG A 59 10.41 -15.84 10.93
N TYR A 60 10.14 -15.31 12.10
CA TYR A 60 11.19 -15.04 13.08
C TYR A 60 10.68 -15.33 14.50
N LYS A 61 11.62 -15.64 15.39
CA LYS A 61 11.35 -15.84 16.81
C LYS A 61 11.83 -14.64 17.60
N TRP A 62 10.97 -14.12 18.45
CA TRP A 62 11.28 -13.05 19.39
C TRP A 62 10.58 -13.34 20.71
N ASP A 63 11.32 -13.27 21.82
CA ASP A 63 10.79 -13.48 23.17
C ASP A 63 9.94 -14.76 23.28
N GLY A 64 10.47 -15.88 22.79
CA GLY A 64 9.80 -17.19 22.81
C GLY A 64 8.61 -17.34 21.86
N LYS A 65 8.19 -16.28 21.18
CA LYS A 65 7.07 -16.28 20.22
C LYS A 65 7.54 -16.36 18.78
N THR A 66 6.76 -17.05 17.95
CA THR A 66 6.98 -17.08 16.50
C THR A 66 6.07 -16.08 15.82
N TYR A 67 6.65 -15.15 15.10
CA TYR A 67 5.96 -14.19 14.28
C TYR A 67 6.01 -14.64 12.82
N LYS A 68 4.90 -14.44 12.10
CA LYS A 68 4.74 -14.79 10.69
C LYS A 68 4.43 -13.53 9.92
N GLU A 69 5.13 -13.33 8.81
CA GLU A 69 4.97 -12.13 7.97
C GLU A 69 3.51 -11.89 7.58
N LYS A 70 2.77 -12.94 7.20
CA LYS A 70 1.35 -12.84 6.84
C LYS A 70 0.47 -12.16 7.90
N GLN A 71 0.81 -12.33 9.18
CA GLN A 71 0.06 -11.74 10.30
C GLN A 71 0.38 -10.26 10.45
N LEU A 72 1.66 -9.91 10.33
CA LEU A 72 2.11 -8.52 10.37
C LEU A 72 1.56 -7.72 9.19
N ASN A 73 1.67 -8.27 7.98
CA ASN A 73 1.14 -7.64 6.78
C ASN A 73 -0.37 -7.35 6.91
N LEU A 74 -1.13 -8.30 7.46
CA LEU A 74 -2.57 -8.12 7.66
C LEU A 74 -2.88 -7.05 8.72
N ALA A 75 -2.14 -7.04 9.83
CA ALA A 75 -2.33 -6.05 10.89
C ALA A 75 -2.02 -4.63 10.37
N ILE A 76 -0.90 -4.45 9.67
CA ILE A 76 -0.49 -3.18 9.08
C ILE A 76 -1.52 -2.71 8.05
N ALA A 77 -1.97 -3.59 7.15
CA ALA A 77 -2.97 -3.24 6.13
C ALA A 77 -4.31 -2.80 6.75
N LYS A 78 -4.74 -3.45 7.85
CA LYS A 78 -5.96 -3.05 8.57
C LYS A 78 -5.81 -1.67 9.20
N ALA A 79 -4.68 -1.40 9.85
CA ALA A 79 -4.40 -0.09 10.42
C ALA A 79 -4.36 0.99 9.34
N CYS A 80 -3.65 0.72 8.24
CA CYS A 80 -3.57 1.62 7.09
C CYS A 80 -4.96 1.92 6.49
N LYS A 81 -5.81 0.89 6.33
CA LYS A 81 -7.19 1.09 5.89
C LYS A 81 -7.96 2.03 6.81
N THR A 82 -7.89 1.78 8.13
CA THR A 82 -8.59 2.61 9.12
C THR A 82 -8.15 4.07 9.05
N GLU A 83 -6.86 4.33 8.85
CA GLU A 83 -6.34 5.69 8.73
C GLU A 83 -6.76 6.37 7.41
N LEU A 84 -6.64 5.66 6.30
CA LEU A 84 -6.99 6.20 4.98
C LEU A 84 -8.49 6.52 4.84
N GLU A 85 -9.36 5.72 5.47
CA GLU A 85 -10.82 5.95 5.44
C GLU A 85 -11.28 7.16 6.25
N LYS A 86 -10.40 7.81 7.01
CA LYS A 86 -10.68 9.09 7.66
C LYS A 86 -10.72 10.26 6.67
N TYR A 87 -10.15 10.09 5.48
CA TYR A 87 -10.09 11.13 4.46
C TYR A 87 -11.30 11.06 3.53
N ALA A 88 -12.03 12.17 3.41
CA ALA A 88 -13.13 12.27 2.46
C ALA A 88 -12.63 12.07 1.02
N GLY A 89 -13.42 11.37 0.20
CA GLY A 89 -13.04 11.07 -1.18
C GLY A 89 -12.01 9.94 -1.33
N VAL A 90 -11.70 9.19 -0.28
CA VAL A 90 -10.86 7.99 -0.36
C VAL A 90 -11.70 6.75 -0.07
N LYS A 91 -11.57 5.73 -0.94
CA LYS A 91 -12.23 4.43 -0.77
C LYS A 91 -11.19 3.33 -0.74
N VAL A 92 -11.16 2.56 0.34
CA VAL A 92 -10.11 1.56 0.56
C VAL A 92 -10.69 0.14 0.52
N TYR A 93 -10.08 -0.71 -0.30
CA TYR A 93 -10.35 -2.14 -0.34
C TYR A 93 -9.11 -2.93 0.06
N MET A 94 -9.31 -4.18 0.49
CA MET A 94 -8.23 -5.10 0.82
C MET A 94 -8.39 -6.39 0.02
N THR A 95 -7.31 -6.96 -0.51
CA THR A 95 -7.35 -8.26 -1.22
C THR A 95 -7.71 -9.41 -0.29
N ARG A 96 -7.37 -9.28 1.00
CA ARG A 96 -7.81 -10.16 2.08
C ARG A 96 -7.98 -9.37 3.38
N SER A 97 -8.99 -9.70 4.15
CA SER A 97 -9.28 -9.13 5.48
C SER A 97 -9.12 -10.15 6.63
N SER A 98 -8.79 -11.40 6.27
CA SER A 98 -8.57 -12.51 7.19
C SER A 98 -7.32 -13.29 6.79
N ASP A 99 -6.93 -14.30 7.59
CA ASP A 99 -5.81 -15.19 7.29
C ASP A 99 -6.23 -16.23 6.23
N ARG A 100 -6.30 -15.82 4.97
CA ARG A 100 -6.57 -16.68 3.82
C ARG A 100 -5.51 -16.47 2.73
N PHE A 101 -5.23 -17.53 1.97
CA PHE A 101 -4.36 -17.45 0.80
C PHE A 101 -5.11 -16.78 -0.37
N VAL A 102 -4.41 -15.90 -1.08
CA VAL A 102 -4.88 -15.27 -2.32
C VAL A 102 -3.76 -15.37 -3.34
N THR A 103 -4.04 -15.98 -4.49
CA THR A 103 -3.06 -16.11 -5.57
C THR A 103 -2.67 -14.75 -6.14
N LEU A 104 -1.48 -14.62 -6.73
CA LEU A 104 -1.02 -13.36 -7.35
C LEU A 104 -2.01 -12.88 -8.42
N GLY A 105 -2.51 -13.77 -9.26
CA GLY A 105 -3.50 -13.44 -10.28
C GLY A 105 -4.80 -12.89 -9.69
N ASN A 106 -5.29 -13.48 -8.60
CA ASN A 106 -6.51 -13.01 -7.94
C ASN A 106 -6.30 -11.64 -7.27
N ARG A 107 -5.10 -11.32 -6.75
CA ARG A 107 -4.78 -10.00 -6.21
C ARG A 107 -4.88 -8.94 -7.30
N VAL A 108 -4.28 -9.21 -8.46
CA VAL A 108 -4.35 -8.31 -9.62
C VAL A 108 -5.78 -8.17 -10.14
N ASN A 109 -6.50 -9.26 -10.29
CA ASN A 109 -7.89 -9.24 -10.76
C ASN A 109 -8.81 -8.51 -9.80
N PHE A 110 -8.59 -8.65 -8.49
CA PHE A 110 -9.33 -7.91 -7.47
C PHE A 110 -9.12 -6.40 -7.64
N ALA A 111 -7.88 -5.93 -7.75
CA ALA A 111 -7.60 -4.52 -7.95
C ALA A 111 -8.21 -3.98 -9.26
N LYS A 112 -8.11 -4.75 -10.35
CA LYS A 112 -8.77 -4.41 -11.63
C LYS A 112 -10.28 -4.29 -11.49
N SER A 113 -10.93 -5.25 -10.81
CA SER A 113 -12.39 -5.24 -10.61
C SER A 113 -12.87 -4.06 -9.79
N ARG A 114 -12.03 -3.53 -8.91
CA ARG A 114 -12.30 -2.33 -8.11
C ARG A 114 -11.95 -1.03 -8.82
N LYS A 115 -11.39 -1.11 -10.04
CA LYS A 115 -10.88 0.05 -10.78
C LYS A 115 -9.91 0.87 -9.92
N ALA A 116 -8.99 0.18 -9.23
CA ALA A 116 -8.07 0.81 -8.30
C ALA A 116 -7.21 1.87 -9.00
N ASP A 117 -7.14 3.04 -8.41
CA ASP A 117 -6.20 4.11 -8.80
C ASP A 117 -4.82 3.83 -8.23
N LEU A 118 -4.76 3.25 -7.01
CA LEU A 118 -3.53 2.85 -6.36
C LEU A 118 -3.63 1.43 -5.80
N PHE A 119 -2.64 0.60 -6.11
CA PHE A 119 -2.45 -0.73 -5.53
C PHE A 119 -1.19 -0.75 -4.69
N VAL A 120 -1.32 -1.10 -3.42
CA VAL A 120 -0.22 -1.11 -2.44
C VAL A 120 -0.09 -2.50 -1.83
N ALA A 121 0.98 -3.22 -2.19
CA ALA A 121 1.33 -4.47 -1.55
C ALA A 121 2.19 -4.23 -0.30
N ILE A 122 1.83 -4.90 0.79
CA ILE A 122 2.47 -4.75 2.10
C ILE A 122 3.18 -6.03 2.46
N HIS A 123 4.49 -5.94 2.67
CA HIS A 123 5.37 -7.02 3.06
C HIS A 123 6.30 -6.60 4.21
N ASN A 124 6.72 -7.56 5.00
CA ASN A 124 7.73 -7.41 6.04
C ASN A 124 8.84 -8.42 5.76
N ASN A 125 9.78 -8.03 4.92
CA ASN A 125 10.89 -8.88 4.51
C ASN A 125 11.74 -9.31 5.71
N ALA A 126 12.50 -10.39 5.54
CA ALA A 126 13.52 -10.82 6.46
C ALA A 126 14.89 -10.83 5.77
N SER A 127 15.94 -10.56 6.53
CA SER A 127 17.32 -10.75 6.10
C SER A 127 18.07 -11.66 7.07
N LEU A 128 19.04 -12.42 6.55
CA LEU A 128 19.99 -13.18 7.35
C LEU A 128 21.09 -12.27 7.92
N LYS A 129 21.27 -11.09 7.38
CA LYS A 129 22.26 -10.12 7.86
C LYS A 129 21.63 -9.25 8.94
N LYS A 130 22.19 -9.27 10.14
CA LYS A 130 21.72 -8.48 11.29
C LYS A 130 21.85 -6.96 11.10
N THR A 131 22.64 -6.53 10.13
CA THR A 131 22.85 -5.13 9.76
C THR A 131 21.75 -4.58 8.86
N ASP A 132 20.95 -5.45 8.23
CA ASP A 132 19.91 -5.01 7.33
C ASP A 132 18.69 -4.58 8.15
N HIS A 133 18.37 -3.30 8.06
CA HIS A 133 17.21 -2.69 8.72
C HIS A 133 16.70 -1.51 7.89
N GLY A 134 15.49 -1.07 8.20
CA GLY A 134 14.84 0.04 7.50
C GLY A 134 13.67 -0.41 6.64
N ALA A 135 13.13 0.53 5.89
CA ALA A 135 12.02 0.31 4.98
C ALA A 135 12.41 0.67 3.55
N CYS A 136 11.80 0.00 2.59
CA CYS A 136 11.96 0.32 1.17
C CYS A 136 10.62 0.25 0.45
N VAL A 137 10.44 1.11 -0.54
CA VAL A 137 9.26 1.13 -1.39
C VAL A 137 9.67 0.87 -2.83
N TYR A 138 9.08 -0.16 -3.42
CA TYR A 138 9.29 -0.51 -4.82
C TYR A 138 8.19 0.06 -5.69
N TYR A 139 8.54 0.49 -6.89
CA TYR A 139 7.60 0.95 -7.91
C TYR A 139 8.02 0.39 -9.28
N PRO A 140 7.09 0.30 -10.26
CA PRO A 140 7.45 -0.12 -11.60
C PRO A 140 8.50 0.82 -12.21
N ASN A 141 9.55 0.25 -12.79
CA ASN A 141 10.57 1.03 -13.48
C ASN A 141 10.04 1.60 -14.83
N SER A 142 10.79 2.50 -15.43
CA SER A 142 10.45 3.18 -16.69
C SER A 142 10.25 2.25 -17.89
N GLY A 143 10.70 0.99 -17.82
CA GLY A 143 10.45 -0.02 -18.85
C GLY A 143 9.03 -0.58 -18.87
N TYR A 144 8.22 -0.27 -17.86
CA TYR A 144 6.82 -0.69 -17.76
C TYR A 144 5.89 0.52 -17.86
N LYS A 145 5.50 0.91 -19.06
CA LYS A 145 4.62 2.07 -19.34
C LYS A 145 5.02 3.33 -18.55
N GLU A 146 5.58 4.28 -19.24
CA GLU A 146 6.17 5.50 -18.67
C GLU A 146 5.24 6.27 -17.70
N GLU A 147 3.96 6.37 -18.06
CA GLU A 147 2.93 7.02 -17.25
C GLU A 147 2.78 6.36 -15.86
N VAL A 148 2.76 5.01 -15.84
CA VAL A 148 2.62 4.23 -14.59
C VAL A 148 3.90 4.30 -13.75
N GLY A 149 5.07 4.36 -14.41
CA GLY A 149 6.36 4.47 -13.74
C GLY A 149 6.53 5.79 -13.01
N SER A 150 6.17 6.91 -13.63
CA SER A 150 6.29 8.25 -13.03
C SER A 150 5.34 8.45 -11.85
N GLU A 151 4.08 8.07 -11.98
CA GLU A 151 3.09 8.15 -10.89
C GLU A 151 3.44 7.21 -9.74
N GLY A 152 3.85 5.98 -10.05
CA GLY A 152 4.31 5.01 -9.06
C GLY A 152 5.54 5.51 -8.30
N LYS A 153 6.49 6.17 -8.98
CA LYS A 153 7.68 6.78 -8.36
C LYS A 153 7.29 7.89 -7.38
N MET A 154 6.38 8.77 -7.76
CA MET A 154 5.91 9.85 -6.87
C MET A 154 5.22 9.30 -5.62
N ALA A 155 4.33 8.32 -5.79
CA ALA A 155 3.67 7.66 -4.67
C ALA A 155 4.69 6.96 -3.76
N ALA A 156 5.63 6.19 -4.34
CA ALA A 156 6.67 5.49 -3.59
C ALA A 156 7.57 6.45 -2.82
N ALA A 157 8.00 7.56 -3.44
CA ALA A 157 8.83 8.57 -2.77
C ALA A 157 8.10 9.23 -1.59
N SER A 158 6.80 9.53 -1.76
CA SER A 158 5.97 10.10 -0.69
C SER A 158 5.84 9.14 0.49
N ILE A 159 5.58 7.86 0.23
CA ILE A 159 5.47 6.83 1.25
C ILE A 159 6.82 6.60 1.93
N GLN A 160 7.91 6.45 1.15
CA GLN A 160 9.26 6.25 1.70
C GLN A 160 9.66 7.38 2.64
N LYS A 161 9.38 8.63 2.27
CA LYS A 161 9.66 9.80 3.11
C LYS A 161 9.00 9.71 4.49
N GLN A 162 7.76 9.20 4.57
CA GLN A 162 7.05 9.05 5.84
C GLN A 162 7.53 7.84 6.66
N LEU A 163 8.06 6.80 6.00
CA LEU A 163 8.56 5.61 6.70
C LEU A 163 9.91 5.82 7.38
N VAL A 164 10.69 6.82 6.95
CA VAL A 164 12.04 7.09 7.47
C VAL A 164 12.13 8.44 8.21
N ALA A 165 11.02 9.13 8.38
CA ALA A 165 10.90 10.33 9.21
C ALA A 165 10.72 9.92 10.68
#